data_b70564882b7fe2b858c96592299919c1
#
_entry.id   b70564882b7fe2b858c96592299919c1
#
_cell.length_a   1.000
_cell.length_b   1.000
_cell.length_c   1.000
_cell.angle_alpha   90.00
_cell.angle_beta   90.00
_cell.angle_gamma   90.00
#
_symmetry.space_group_name_H-M   'P 1'
#
loop_
_entity.id
_entity.type
_entity.pdbx_description
1 polymer ?
#
loop_
_entity_poly.entity_id
_entity_poly.type
_entity_poly.pdbx_seq_one_letter_code
_entity_poly.pdbx_strand_id
1 'polypeptide(L)'
;MQVNDPVSTIMSTSVVVANKFHNFSEVLELFSKHGMHHLPIVDGNGHLIGIVSSNDLMKVFTKPEYKSLSLNTDIADKVINIPDIMTPDPITLSPKDTIKHAAKIFDEKKFMAMPVVDNGQIVGIVSVKDLVHLIAHYC
;
A
#
# COMPACT_ATOMS: atom_id res chain seq x y z
N MET A 1 18.72 -2.09 -17.73
CA MET A 1 17.47 -2.59 -17.13
C MET A 1 16.39 -2.64 -18.18
N GLN A 2 15.71 -3.76 -18.31
CA GLN A 2 14.77 -4.01 -19.40
C GLN A 2 13.42 -4.44 -18.85
N VAL A 3 12.38 -4.31 -19.69
CA VAL A 3 10.99 -4.59 -19.28
C VAL A 3 10.76 -6.07 -18.91
N ASN A 4 11.59 -6.96 -19.38
CA ASN A 4 11.52 -8.39 -19.05
C ASN A 4 12.33 -8.76 -17.80
N ASP A 5 13.02 -7.80 -17.19
CA ASP A 5 13.69 -8.02 -15.92
C ASP A 5 12.66 -8.18 -14.79
N PRO A 6 13.03 -8.91 -13.72
CA PRO A 6 12.07 -9.10 -12.61
C PRO A 6 11.84 -7.82 -11.82
N VAL A 7 10.64 -7.69 -11.26
CA VAL A 7 10.26 -6.52 -10.46
C VAL A 7 11.15 -6.36 -9.22
N SER A 8 11.78 -7.43 -8.76
CA SER A 8 12.75 -7.35 -7.64
C SER A 8 13.90 -6.38 -7.92
N THR A 9 14.19 -6.08 -9.19
CA THR A 9 15.23 -5.12 -9.56
C THR A 9 14.82 -3.66 -9.36
N ILE A 10 13.52 -3.37 -9.31
CA ILE A 10 13.02 -1.98 -9.19
C ILE A 10 12.19 -1.76 -7.93
N MET A 11 11.76 -2.81 -7.24
CA MET A 11 10.88 -2.65 -6.07
C MET A 11 11.60 -1.95 -4.92
N SER A 12 10.84 -1.22 -4.11
CA SER A 12 11.31 -0.73 -2.83
C SER A 12 11.30 -1.88 -1.84
N THR A 13 12.42 -2.12 -1.15
CA THR A 13 12.55 -3.20 -0.16
C THR A 13 12.43 -2.70 1.28
N SER A 14 12.55 -1.40 1.49
CA SER A 14 12.34 -0.78 2.80
C SER A 14 10.86 -0.53 3.01
N VAL A 15 10.08 -1.62 3.14
CA VAL A 15 8.62 -1.53 3.23
C VAL A 15 8.20 -1.30 4.66
N VAL A 16 7.49 -0.20 4.89
CA VAL A 16 6.81 0.05 6.17
C VAL A 16 5.46 -0.65 6.09
N VAL A 17 5.12 -1.43 7.11
CA VAL A 17 3.84 -2.13 7.20
C VAL A 17 3.17 -1.80 8.52
N ALA A 18 1.85 -1.94 8.56
CA ALA A 18 1.10 -1.93 9.82
C ALA A 18 0.34 -3.25 9.94
N ASN A 19 0.04 -3.66 11.16
CA ASN A 19 -0.82 -4.81 11.36
C ASN A 19 -2.27 -4.36 11.58
N LYS A 20 -3.20 -5.30 11.49
CA LYS A 20 -4.63 -5.00 11.60
C LYS A 20 -5.06 -4.45 12.97
N PHE A 21 -4.18 -4.56 13.98
CA PHE A 21 -4.47 -4.10 15.33
C PHE A 21 -4.00 -2.67 15.59
N HIS A 22 -3.24 -2.05 14.66
CA HIS A 22 -2.89 -0.64 14.77
C HIS A 22 -4.16 0.20 14.75
N ASN A 23 -4.17 1.28 15.53
CA ASN A 23 -5.30 2.18 15.52
C ASN A 23 -5.14 3.26 14.42
N PHE A 24 -6.20 4.03 14.22
CA PHE A 24 -6.25 5.04 13.15
C PHE A 24 -5.15 6.10 13.31
N SER A 25 -4.92 6.60 14.52
CA SER A 25 -3.90 7.64 14.75
C SER A 25 -2.49 7.10 14.53
N GLU A 26 -2.23 5.84 14.86
CA GLU A 26 -0.94 5.20 14.59
C GLU A 26 -0.69 5.09 13.08
N VAL A 27 -1.72 4.75 12.30
CA VAL A 27 -1.63 4.68 10.84
C VAL A 27 -1.37 6.07 10.25
N LEU A 28 -2.08 7.09 10.72
CA LEU A 28 -1.84 8.49 10.30
C LEU A 28 -0.39 8.90 10.58
N GLU A 29 0.13 8.53 11.73
CA GLU A 29 1.50 8.85 12.11
C GLU A 29 2.51 8.19 11.18
N LEU A 30 2.28 6.92 10.80
CA LEU A 30 3.16 6.23 9.85
C LEU A 30 3.18 6.93 8.49
N PHE A 31 2.03 7.36 7.99
CA PHE A 31 1.97 8.12 6.73
C PHE A 31 2.73 9.43 6.83
N SER A 32 2.55 10.16 7.92
CA SER A 32 3.20 11.45 8.14
C SER A 32 4.71 11.29 8.30
N LYS A 33 5.14 10.32 9.11
CA LYS A 33 6.55 10.09 9.41
C LYS A 33 7.36 9.67 8.19
N HIS A 34 6.80 8.82 7.34
CA HIS A 34 7.51 8.22 6.22
C HIS A 34 7.19 8.87 4.86
N GLY A 35 6.25 9.83 4.81
CA GLY A 35 5.86 10.48 3.57
C GLY A 35 5.35 9.53 2.51
N MET A 36 4.73 8.43 2.92
CA MET A 36 4.26 7.39 2.01
C MET A 36 2.85 7.66 1.51
N HIS A 37 2.47 6.96 0.44
CA HIS A 37 1.13 7.02 -0.14
C HIS A 37 0.39 5.69 -0.04
N HIS A 38 1.06 4.62 0.31
CA HIS A 38 0.52 3.27 0.40
C HIS A 38 1.13 2.54 1.59
N LEU A 39 0.27 1.94 2.41
CA LEU A 39 0.69 1.21 3.61
C LEU A 39 0.09 -0.19 3.57
N PRO A 40 0.91 -1.22 3.36
CA PRO A 40 0.44 -2.60 3.45
C PRO A 40 0.04 -2.94 4.87
N ILE A 41 -1.04 -3.73 4.98
CA ILE A 41 -1.56 -4.19 6.27
C ILE A 41 -1.38 -5.71 6.35
N VAL A 42 -0.83 -6.16 7.45
CA VAL A 42 -0.57 -7.59 7.68
C VAL A 42 -1.38 -8.10 8.88
N ASP A 43 -1.55 -9.42 8.94
CA ASP A 43 -2.19 -10.08 10.08
C ASP A 43 -1.14 -10.37 11.18
N GLY A 44 -1.57 -11.11 12.22
CA GLY A 44 -0.68 -11.46 13.33
C GLY A 44 0.48 -12.39 12.96
N ASN A 45 0.41 -13.04 11.80
CA ASN A 45 1.47 -13.92 11.28
C ASN A 45 2.35 -13.21 10.24
N GLY A 46 2.11 -11.92 10.00
CA GLY A 46 2.88 -11.15 9.01
C GLY A 46 2.42 -11.34 7.58
N HIS A 47 1.28 -12.01 7.36
CA HIS A 47 0.73 -12.21 6.02
C HIS A 47 -0.04 -10.97 5.58
N LEU A 48 0.14 -10.58 4.32
CA LEU A 48 -0.56 -9.43 3.74
C LEU A 48 -2.06 -9.68 3.68
N ILE A 49 -2.85 -8.74 4.22
CA ILE A 49 -4.32 -8.83 4.21
C ILE A 49 -4.98 -7.64 3.51
N GLY A 50 -4.27 -6.54 3.33
CA GLY A 50 -4.84 -5.35 2.72
C GLY A 50 -3.81 -4.29 2.46
N ILE A 51 -4.27 -3.17 1.92
CA ILE A 51 -3.45 -1.99 1.70
C ILE A 51 -4.29 -0.74 1.99
N VAL A 52 -3.69 0.23 2.66
CA VAL A 52 -4.31 1.54 2.90
C VAL A 52 -3.54 2.56 2.07
N SER A 53 -4.27 3.29 1.22
CA SER A 53 -3.69 4.40 0.47
C SER A 53 -4.00 5.73 1.17
N SER A 54 -3.26 6.78 0.80
CA SER A 54 -3.60 8.13 1.25
C SER A 54 -5.02 8.51 0.84
N ASN A 55 -5.49 8.01 -0.29
CA ASN A 55 -6.86 8.19 -0.75
C ASN A 55 -7.88 7.54 0.19
N ASP A 56 -7.57 6.35 0.69
CA ASP A 56 -8.44 5.66 1.67
C ASP A 56 -8.57 6.47 2.95
N LEU A 57 -7.47 7.08 3.41
CA LEU A 57 -7.49 7.95 4.58
C LEU A 57 -8.34 9.20 4.35
N MET A 58 -8.21 9.81 3.17
CA MET A 58 -9.01 10.99 2.82
C MET A 58 -10.51 10.68 2.80
N LYS A 59 -10.89 9.49 2.35
CA LYS A 59 -12.29 9.05 2.32
C LYS A 59 -12.90 8.98 3.72
N VAL A 60 -12.12 8.68 4.75
CA VAL A 60 -12.59 8.65 6.12
C VAL A 60 -13.17 10.02 6.52
N PHE A 61 -12.51 11.10 6.12
CA PHE A 61 -12.95 12.45 6.45
C PHE A 61 -14.18 12.89 5.67
N THR A 62 -14.53 12.20 4.59
CA THR A 62 -15.68 12.54 3.74
C THR A 62 -16.90 11.66 3.99
N LYS A 63 -16.72 10.49 4.64
CA LYS A 63 -17.84 9.59 4.93
C LYS A 63 -18.72 10.16 6.05
N PRO A 64 -20.07 10.16 5.88
CA PRO A 64 -20.97 10.69 6.90
C PRO A 64 -20.78 10.04 8.27
N GLU A 65 -20.55 8.71 8.33
CA GLU A 65 -20.38 7.99 9.58
C GLU A 65 -19.13 8.38 10.36
N TYR A 66 -18.11 8.94 9.68
CA TYR A 66 -16.84 9.35 10.30
C TYR A 66 -16.63 10.86 10.36
N LYS A 67 -17.48 11.65 9.70
CA LYS A 67 -17.27 13.09 9.53
C LYS A 67 -17.17 13.85 10.85
N SER A 68 -17.98 13.48 11.83
CA SER A 68 -17.95 14.09 13.17
C SER A 68 -16.78 13.61 14.02
N LEU A 69 -16.11 12.53 13.64
CA LEU A 69 -15.02 11.91 14.39
C LEU A 69 -13.64 12.40 13.96
N SER A 70 -13.54 13.01 12.78
CA SER A 70 -12.25 13.38 12.17
C SER A 70 -11.45 14.38 12.99
N LEU A 71 -12.09 15.14 13.87
CA LEU A 71 -11.44 16.15 14.71
C LEU A 71 -11.02 15.62 16.09
N ASN A 72 -11.38 14.38 16.43
CA ASN A 72 -11.05 13.78 17.71
C ASN A 72 -10.45 12.39 17.51
N THR A 73 -9.10 12.33 17.58
CA THR A 73 -8.37 11.08 17.34
C THR A 73 -8.65 10.00 18.38
N ASP A 74 -8.95 10.38 19.61
CA ASP A 74 -9.24 9.39 20.66
C ASP A 74 -10.55 8.66 20.36
N ILE A 75 -11.56 9.36 19.89
CA ILE A 75 -12.84 8.76 19.49
C ILE A 75 -12.65 7.97 18.19
N ALA A 76 -11.93 8.54 17.22
CA ALA A 76 -11.66 7.88 15.95
C ALA A 76 -10.94 6.53 16.17
N ASP A 77 -9.98 6.48 17.07
CA ASP A 77 -9.23 5.25 17.39
C ASP A 77 -10.14 4.16 17.98
N LYS A 78 -11.23 4.53 18.64
CA LYS A 78 -12.17 3.57 19.20
C LYS A 78 -13.20 3.07 18.18
N VAL A 79 -13.49 3.87 17.16
CA VAL A 79 -14.58 3.61 16.21
C VAL A 79 -14.05 3.08 14.88
N ILE A 80 -12.92 3.61 14.40
CA ILE A 80 -12.37 3.25 13.09
C ILE A 80 -11.41 2.07 13.25
N ASN A 81 -11.75 0.95 12.62
CA ASN A 81 -10.86 -0.21 12.53
C ASN A 81 -10.16 -0.20 11.19
N ILE A 82 -8.87 -0.48 11.17
CA ILE A 82 -8.09 -0.46 9.93
C ILE A 82 -8.65 -1.41 8.87
N PRO A 83 -9.10 -2.64 9.22
CA PRO A 83 -9.73 -3.49 8.21
C PRO A 83 -10.95 -2.90 7.53
N ASP A 84 -11.64 -1.95 8.16
CA ASP A 84 -12.84 -1.32 7.59
C ASP A 84 -12.49 -0.24 6.56
N ILE A 85 -11.29 0.30 6.59
CA ILE A 85 -10.86 1.37 5.68
C ILE A 85 -9.86 0.90 4.62
N MET A 86 -9.19 -0.25 4.83
CA MET A 86 -8.23 -0.78 3.86
C MET A 86 -8.93 -1.36 2.64
N THR A 87 -8.20 -1.46 1.54
CA THR A 87 -8.59 -2.29 0.40
C THR A 87 -8.15 -3.71 0.71
N PRO A 88 -9.07 -4.67 0.88
CA PRO A 88 -8.72 -6.06 1.21
C PRO A 88 -8.20 -6.80 -0.01
N ASP A 89 -7.43 -7.85 0.23
CA ASP A 89 -6.92 -8.76 -0.80
C ASP A 89 -6.36 -8.02 -2.01
N PRO A 90 -5.34 -7.17 -1.82
CA PRO A 90 -4.79 -6.41 -2.94
C PRO A 90 -4.15 -7.34 -3.97
N ILE A 91 -4.15 -6.92 -5.23
CA ILE A 91 -3.42 -7.63 -6.26
C ILE A 91 -1.93 -7.49 -5.94
N THR A 92 -1.21 -8.62 -5.97
CA THR A 92 0.20 -8.68 -5.62
C THR A 92 1.03 -9.19 -6.79
N LEU A 93 2.34 -8.94 -6.69
CA LEU A 93 3.34 -9.47 -7.62
C LEU A 93 4.22 -10.46 -6.87
N SER A 94 4.77 -11.44 -7.61
CA SER A 94 5.92 -12.23 -7.16
C SER A 94 7.20 -11.46 -7.49
N PRO A 95 8.29 -11.60 -6.71
CA PRO A 95 9.57 -10.96 -7.04
C PRO A 95 10.09 -11.29 -8.43
N LYS A 96 9.71 -12.45 -8.96
CA LYS A 96 10.12 -12.93 -10.28
C LYS A 96 9.24 -12.43 -11.42
N ASP A 97 8.10 -11.83 -11.13
CA ASP A 97 7.25 -11.24 -12.17
C ASP A 97 8.01 -10.14 -12.87
N THR A 98 7.76 -9.99 -14.17
CA THR A 98 8.50 -9.01 -14.97
C THR A 98 7.95 -7.59 -14.76
N ILE A 99 8.79 -6.62 -15.02
CA ILE A 99 8.41 -5.20 -15.02
C ILE A 99 7.27 -4.98 -16.02
N LYS A 100 7.33 -5.63 -17.19
CA LYS A 100 6.27 -5.56 -18.20
C LYS A 100 4.93 -6.08 -17.65
N HIS A 101 4.95 -7.18 -16.89
CA HIS A 101 3.75 -7.73 -16.27
C HIS A 101 3.13 -6.71 -15.30
N ALA A 102 3.96 -6.09 -14.46
CA ALA A 102 3.50 -5.05 -13.55
C ALA A 102 2.89 -3.86 -14.31
N ALA A 103 3.56 -3.43 -15.38
CA ALA A 103 3.08 -2.32 -16.21
C ALA A 103 1.70 -2.63 -16.80
N LYS A 104 1.49 -3.86 -17.29
CA LYS A 104 0.20 -4.27 -17.84
C LYS A 104 -0.92 -4.22 -16.82
N ILE A 105 -0.63 -4.65 -15.59
CA ILE A 105 -1.62 -4.61 -14.51
C ILE A 105 -1.97 -3.15 -14.16
N PHE A 106 -0.97 -2.29 -14.03
CA PHE A 106 -1.21 -0.87 -13.76
C PHE A 106 -2.01 -0.19 -14.88
N ASP A 107 -1.75 -0.58 -16.13
CA ASP A 107 -2.47 -0.04 -17.29
C ASP A 107 -3.95 -0.42 -17.26
N GLU A 108 -4.27 -1.63 -16.82
CA GLU A 108 -5.65 -2.16 -16.80
C GLU A 108 -6.42 -1.75 -15.55
N LYS A 109 -5.74 -1.51 -14.42
CA LYS A 109 -6.36 -1.25 -13.12
C LYS A 109 -6.15 0.21 -12.72
N LYS A 110 -6.90 0.63 -11.69
CA LYS A 110 -6.88 2.04 -11.25
C LYS A 110 -5.99 2.31 -10.04
N PHE A 111 -5.33 1.30 -9.50
CA PHE A 111 -4.45 1.50 -8.35
C PHE A 111 -3.04 1.88 -8.79
N MET A 112 -2.28 2.47 -7.89
CA MET A 112 -0.98 3.08 -8.19
C MET A 112 0.20 2.32 -7.60
N ALA A 113 -0.05 1.27 -6.83
CA ALA A 113 1.02 0.48 -6.23
C ALA A 113 0.55 -0.96 -6.02
N MET A 114 1.50 -1.89 -6.07
CA MET A 114 1.26 -3.30 -5.78
C MET A 114 2.30 -3.82 -4.81
N PRO A 115 1.88 -4.53 -3.75
CA PRO A 115 2.82 -5.26 -2.91
C PRO A 115 3.47 -6.40 -3.67
N VAL A 116 4.73 -6.68 -3.35
CA VAL A 116 5.46 -7.84 -3.85
C VAL A 116 5.55 -8.84 -2.72
N VAL A 117 5.08 -10.05 -2.96
CA VAL A 117 4.91 -11.08 -1.92
C VAL A 117 5.67 -12.35 -2.34
N ASP A 118 6.38 -12.94 -1.39
CA ASP A 118 7.08 -14.20 -1.55
C ASP A 118 6.77 -15.09 -0.34
N ASN A 119 6.22 -16.28 -0.60
CA ASN A 119 5.81 -17.23 0.44
C ASN A 119 4.86 -16.59 1.50
N GLY A 120 3.92 -15.78 1.02
CA GLY A 120 2.94 -15.12 1.90
C GLY A 120 3.46 -13.88 2.62
N GLN A 121 4.75 -13.59 2.54
CA GLN A 121 5.37 -12.46 3.20
C GLN A 121 5.64 -11.34 2.22
N ILE A 122 5.38 -10.10 2.63
CA ILE A 122 5.69 -8.94 1.81
C ILE A 122 7.20 -8.72 1.79
N VAL A 123 7.77 -8.62 0.58
CA VAL A 123 9.21 -8.41 0.38
C VAL A 123 9.53 -7.10 -0.30
N GLY A 124 8.53 -6.42 -0.85
CA GLY A 124 8.72 -5.15 -1.52
C GLY A 124 7.41 -4.53 -1.92
N ILE A 125 7.50 -3.37 -2.54
CA ILE A 125 6.36 -2.67 -3.13
C ILE A 125 6.81 -2.01 -4.42
N VAL A 126 5.95 -2.07 -5.45
CA VAL A 126 6.20 -1.44 -6.75
C VAL A 126 5.09 -0.43 -7.00
N SER A 127 5.45 0.78 -7.39
CA SER A 127 4.50 1.83 -7.74
C SER A 127 4.60 2.21 -9.22
N VAL A 128 3.57 2.86 -9.72
CA VAL A 128 3.61 3.46 -11.06
C VAL A 128 4.80 4.41 -11.19
N LYS A 129 5.11 5.14 -10.11
CA LYS A 129 6.26 6.06 -10.09
C LYS A 129 7.58 5.32 -10.30
N ASP A 130 7.72 4.11 -9.78
CA ASP A 130 8.92 3.30 -10.01
C ASP A 130 9.11 3.01 -11.50
N LEU A 131 8.02 2.72 -12.22
CA LEU A 131 8.06 2.52 -13.67
C LEU A 131 8.42 3.79 -14.41
N VAL A 132 7.85 4.92 -13.99
CA VAL A 132 8.17 6.23 -14.59
C VAL A 132 9.65 6.55 -14.35
N HIS A 133 10.16 6.29 -13.16
CA HIS A 133 11.58 6.48 -12.84
C HIS A 133 12.47 5.62 -13.74
N LEU A 134 12.07 4.37 -13.95
CA LEU A 134 12.79 3.47 -14.84
C LEU A 134 12.87 4.04 -16.26
N ILE A 135 11.76 4.51 -16.81
CA ILE A 135 11.71 5.10 -18.16
C ILE A 135 12.59 6.36 -18.23
N ALA A 136 12.53 7.20 -17.20
CA ALA A 136 13.26 8.46 -17.18
C ALA A 136 14.79 8.28 -17.12
N HIS A 137 15.27 7.18 -16.52
CA HIS A 137 16.69 7.00 -16.26
C HIS A 137 17.36 5.87 -17.04
N TYR A 138 16.57 4.91 -17.58
CA TYR A 138 17.14 3.71 -18.21
C TYR A 138 16.61 3.40 -19.61
N CYS A 139 15.66 4.21 -20.11
CA CYS A 139 15.09 3.98 -21.45
C CYS A 139 15.33 5.17 -22.39
#